data_e0befc8501499de2f1592390685a8e9d
#
_entry.id   e0befc8501499de2f1592390685a8e9d
#
_cell.length_a   1.000
_cell.length_b   1.000
_cell.length_c   1.000
_cell.angle_alpha   90.00
_cell.angle_beta   90.00
_cell.angle_gamma   90.00
#
_symmetry.space_group_name_H-M   'P 1'
#
loop_
_entity.id
_entity.type
_entity.pdbx_description
1 polymer ?
#
loop_
_entity_poly.entity_id
_entity_poly.type
_entity_poly.pdbx_seq_one_letter_code
_entity_poly.pdbx_strand_id
1 'polypeptide(L)'
;LSQWRDPKNKITQERVEALLKRGHSMALALEKWSRSGLWVITRADKDSYPKRLLHQLGNQAPPVLYGCGEKALLKAGGIAVVGSRNASPSDIAYAEQVGSKAASAGLGTVSGGARGVDESSMLGAMNAGGAVV
;
A
#
# COMPACT_ATOMS: atom_id res chain seq x y z
N LEU A 1 17.63 -24.96 0.22
CA LEU A 1 17.35 -24.63 1.65
C LEU A 1 18.39 -25.18 2.61
N SER A 2 19.11 -26.25 2.28
CA SER A 2 20.10 -26.90 3.15
C SER A 2 21.23 -26.00 3.67
N GLN A 3 21.50 -24.89 3.01
CA GLN A 3 22.53 -23.91 3.39
C GLN A 3 21.98 -22.61 3.98
N TRP A 4 20.64 -22.43 3.98
CA TRP A 4 20.05 -21.22 4.53
C TRP A 4 19.99 -21.26 6.05
N ARG A 5 20.42 -20.18 6.69
CA ARG A 5 20.31 -19.98 8.14
C ARG A 5 19.91 -18.55 8.43
N ASP A 6 19.01 -18.36 9.38
CA ASP A 6 18.71 -17.02 9.89
C ASP A 6 19.87 -16.50 10.74
N PRO A 7 20.48 -15.35 10.39
CA PRO A 7 21.58 -14.78 11.18
C PRO A 7 21.24 -14.51 12.64
N LYS A 8 19.94 -14.29 12.92
CA LYS A 8 19.44 -14.06 14.30
C LYS A 8 18.93 -15.32 14.98
N ASN A 9 18.99 -16.45 14.31
CA ASN A 9 18.54 -17.77 14.78
C ASN A 9 17.10 -17.80 15.35
N LYS A 10 16.21 -16.91 14.84
CA LYS A 10 14.81 -16.79 15.24
C LYS A 10 13.88 -17.62 14.36
N ILE A 11 14.32 -17.94 13.15
CA ILE A 11 13.53 -18.70 12.16
C ILE A 11 14.24 -20.02 11.91
N THR A 12 13.59 -21.12 12.24
CA THR A 12 14.15 -22.46 12.03
C THR A 12 13.92 -22.92 10.58
N GLN A 13 14.73 -23.86 10.14
CA GLN A 13 14.61 -24.48 8.82
C GLN A 13 13.26 -25.19 8.69
N GLU A 14 12.81 -25.92 9.73
CA GLU A 14 11.53 -26.62 9.74
C GLU A 14 10.35 -25.66 9.51
N ARG A 15 10.42 -24.44 10.11
CA ARG A 15 9.40 -23.42 9.92
C ARG A 15 9.35 -22.94 8.47
N VAL A 16 10.50 -22.76 7.83
CA VAL A 16 10.58 -22.36 6.41
C VAL A 16 10.03 -23.48 5.53
N GLU A 17 10.40 -24.72 5.77
CA GLU A 17 9.91 -25.88 5.03
C GLU A 17 8.40 -26.05 5.18
N ALA A 18 7.86 -25.89 6.40
CA ALA A 18 6.42 -25.94 6.66
C ALA A 18 5.65 -24.84 5.90
N LEU A 19 6.21 -23.63 5.80
CA LEU A 19 5.63 -22.53 5.02
C LEU A 19 5.67 -22.81 3.51
N LEU A 20 6.75 -23.36 2.99
CA LEU A 20 6.89 -23.70 1.57
C LEU A 20 5.92 -24.82 1.14
N LYS A 21 5.57 -25.74 2.03
CA LYS A 21 4.55 -26.76 1.77
C LYS A 21 3.13 -26.19 1.58
N ARG A 22 2.91 -24.93 1.94
CA ARG A 22 1.61 -24.24 1.78
C ARG A 22 1.39 -23.64 0.39
N GLY A 23 2.26 -23.91 -0.58
CA GLY A 23 2.20 -23.30 -1.91
C GLY A 23 0.85 -23.51 -2.62
N HIS A 24 0.23 -24.68 -2.52
CA HIS A 24 -1.09 -24.93 -3.11
C HIS A 24 -2.19 -24.05 -2.50
N SER A 25 -2.27 -23.99 -1.17
CA SER A 25 -3.23 -23.14 -0.48
C SER A 25 -3.02 -21.67 -0.77
N MET A 26 -1.75 -21.24 -0.92
CA MET A 26 -1.41 -19.88 -1.30
C MET A 26 -1.85 -19.58 -2.74
N ALA A 27 -1.65 -20.49 -3.68
CA ALA A 27 -2.08 -20.32 -5.07
C ALA A 27 -3.59 -20.13 -5.17
N LEU A 28 -4.38 -20.96 -4.47
CA LEU A 28 -5.84 -20.83 -4.41
C LEU A 28 -6.27 -19.47 -3.78
N ALA A 29 -5.59 -19.04 -2.73
CA ALA A 29 -5.88 -17.75 -2.09
C ALA A 29 -5.59 -16.58 -3.06
N LEU A 30 -4.45 -16.59 -3.74
CA LEU A 30 -4.08 -15.57 -4.73
C LEU A 30 -5.08 -15.53 -5.89
N GLU A 31 -5.52 -16.69 -6.39
CA GLU A 31 -6.54 -16.76 -7.44
C GLU A 31 -7.86 -16.15 -6.97
N LYS A 32 -8.33 -16.51 -5.76
CA LYS A 32 -9.55 -15.94 -5.18
C LYS A 32 -9.44 -14.41 -5.04
N TRP A 33 -8.32 -13.90 -4.54
CA TRP A 33 -8.10 -12.47 -4.39
C TRP A 33 -8.06 -11.76 -5.74
N SER A 34 -7.37 -12.32 -6.72
CA SER A 34 -7.32 -11.78 -8.08
C SER A 34 -8.71 -11.67 -8.71
N ARG A 35 -9.56 -12.69 -8.56
CA ARG A 35 -10.97 -12.66 -9.00
C ARG A 35 -11.80 -11.61 -8.28
N SER A 36 -11.43 -11.23 -7.05
CA SER A 36 -12.07 -10.16 -6.28
C SER A 36 -11.47 -8.78 -6.54
N GLY A 37 -10.60 -8.63 -7.54
CA GLY A 37 -9.95 -7.36 -7.86
C GLY A 37 -8.79 -6.98 -6.94
N LEU A 38 -8.40 -7.87 -6.01
CA LEU A 38 -7.23 -7.67 -5.17
C LEU A 38 -5.98 -8.17 -5.88
N TRP A 39 -4.92 -7.40 -5.79
CA TRP A 39 -3.61 -7.79 -6.31
C TRP A 39 -2.57 -7.88 -5.19
N VAL A 40 -1.57 -8.71 -5.44
CA VAL A 40 -0.40 -8.86 -4.56
C VAL A 40 0.83 -8.63 -5.40
N ILE A 41 1.74 -7.80 -4.94
CA ILE A 41 3.04 -7.58 -5.55
C ILE A 41 4.14 -7.71 -4.51
N THR A 42 5.30 -8.18 -4.94
CA THR A 42 6.45 -8.41 -4.08
C THR A 42 7.65 -7.61 -4.55
N ARG A 43 8.70 -7.52 -3.75
CA ARG A 43 9.97 -6.90 -4.19
C ARG A 43 10.62 -7.61 -5.40
N ALA A 44 10.23 -8.85 -5.68
CA ALA A 44 10.70 -9.57 -6.85
C ALA A 44 10.06 -9.09 -8.16
N ASP A 45 8.89 -8.46 -8.07
CA ASP A 45 8.12 -7.94 -9.21
C ASP A 45 8.66 -6.56 -9.63
N LYS A 46 9.85 -6.52 -10.21
CA LYS A 46 10.62 -5.30 -10.52
C LYS A 46 9.85 -4.25 -11.31
N ASP A 47 8.90 -4.68 -12.15
CA ASP A 47 8.11 -3.79 -13.01
C ASP A 47 6.88 -3.22 -12.29
N SER A 48 6.34 -3.93 -11.32
CA SER A 48 5.13 -3.53 -10.58
C SER A 48 5.44 -2.92 -9.23
N TYR A 49 6.50 -3.36 -8.56
CA TYR A 49 6.85 -2.85 -7.24
C TYR A 49 7.34 -1.38 -7.32
N PRO A 50 6.84 -0.48 -6.44
CA PRO A 50 7.22 0.93 -6.46
C PRO A 50 8.71 1.12 -6.18
N LYS A 51 9.48 1.53 -7.17
CA LYS A 51 10.95 1.76 -7.05
C LYS A 51 11.28 2.79 -5.96
N ARG A 52 10.38 3.77 -5.73
CA ARG A 52 10.53 4.77 -4.67
C ARG A 52 10.62 4.14 -3.29
N LEU A 53 9.81 3.11 -2.99
CA LEU A 53 9.87 2.39 -1.71
C LEU A 53 11.23 1.70 -1.52
N LEU A 54 11.73 1.04 -2.58
CA LEU A 54 13.04 0.41 -2.52
C LEU A 54 14.16 1.43 -2.33
N HIS A 55 14.10 2.55 -3.03
CA HIS A 55 15.11 3.60 -2.93
C HIS A 55 15.13 4.26 -1.56
N GLN A 56 13.96 4.57 -0.98
CA GLN A 56 13.88 5.28 0.29
C GLN A 56 14.07 4.37 1.52
N LEU A 57 13.56 3.16 1.46
CA LEU A 57 13.52 2.25 2.60
C LEU A 57 14.56 1.13 2.53
N GLY A 58 15.16 0.88 1.36
CA GLY A 58 16.14 -0.18 1.17
C GLY A 58 15.65 -1.53 1.70
N ASN A 59 16.38 -2.11 2.65
CA ASN A 59 16.01 -3.39 3.27
C ASN A 59 14.76 -3.33 4.16
N GLN A 60 14.31 -2.15 4.55
CA GLN A 60 13.10 -1.95 5.34
C GLN A 60 11.84 -1.84 4.47
N ALA A 61 11.97 -1.77 3.14
CA ALA A 61 10.84 -1.75 2.24
C ALA A 61 9.97 -3.00 2.47
N PRO A 62 8.63 -2.88 2.50
CA PRO A 62 7.73 -4.02 2.68
C PRO A 62 8.03 -5.13 1.67
N PRO A 63 8.20 -6.40 2.06
CA PRO A 63 8.49 -7.48 1.11
C PRO A 63 7.31 -7.77 0.19
N VAL A 64 6.09 -7.47 0.64
CA VAL A 64 4.83 -7.73 -0.07
C VAL A 64 3.91 -6.53 0.11
N LEU A 65 3.22 -6.14 -0.95
CA LEU A 65 2.14 -5.15 -0.94
C LEU A 65 0.86 -5.81 -1.45
N TYR A 66 -0.24 -5.46 -0.82
CA TYR A 66 -1.60 -5.86 -1.19
C TYR A 66 -2.38 -4.60 -1.58
N GLY A 67 -3.25 -4.72 -2.56
CA GLY A 67 -4.08 -3.60 -2.93
C GLY A 67 -5.20 -3.98 -3.89
N CYS A 68 -6.03 -3.00 -4.20
CA CYS A 68 -7.05 -3.07 -5.25
C CYS A 68 -6.96 -1.79 -6.10
N GLY A 69 -7.61 -1.81 -7.26
CA GLY A 69 -7.59 -0.69 -8.19
C GLY A 69 -6.32 -0.64 -9.05
N GLU A 70 -6.02 0.54 -9.57
CA GLU A 70 -5.01 0.76 -10.60
C GLU A 70 -3.58 0.80 -10.01
N LYS A 71 -2.76 -0.21 -10.33
CA LYS A 71 -1.37 -0.33 -9.85
C LYS A 71 -0.47 0.81 -10.32
N ALA A 72 -0.79 1.44 -11.44
CA ALA A 72 0.01 2.55 -11.99
C ALA A 72 0.06 3.73 -11.01
N LEU A 73 -0.97 3.93 -10.20
CA LEU A 73 -1.03 4.98 -9.18
C LEU A 73 0.12 4.89 -8.15
N LEU A 74 0.60 3.68 -7.86
CA LEU A 74 1.74 3.49 -6.96
C LEU A 74 3.03 4.15 -7.48
N LYS A 75 3.12 4.38 -8.79
CA LYS A 75 4.29 5.00 -9.42
C LYS A 75 4.10 6.51 -9.67
N ALA A 76 2.85 6.95 -9.80
CA ALA A 76 2.54 8.34 -10.10
C ALA A 76 2.99 9.29 -8.99
N GLY A 77 2.97 8.84 -7.76
CA GLY A 77 3.24 9.69 -6.60
C GLY A 77 2.05 10.58 -6.27
N GLY A 78 2.31 11.61 -5.45
CA GLY A 78 1.26 12.51 -5.00
C GLY A 78 1.67 13.29 -3.76
N ILE A 79 0.71 13.93 -3.12
CA ILE A 79 0.89 14.54 -1.80
C ILE A 79 0.47 13.55 -0.71
N ALA A 80 1.26 13.44 0.34
CA ALA A 80 0.91 12.67 1.52
C ALA A 80 0.13 13.57 2.49
N VAL A 81 -1.04 13.10 2.91
CA VAL A 81 -1.87 13.78 3.91
C VAL A 81 -2.05 12.84 5.09
N VAL A 82 -1.66 13.30 6.26
CA VAL A 82 -1.82 12.57 7.52
C VAL A 82 -2.28 13.51 8.61
N GLY A 83 -3.11 13.03 9.52
CA GLY A 83 -3.58 13.89 10.58
C GLY A 83 -4.38 13.18 11.67
N SER A 84 -5.05 13.97 12.49
CA SER A 84 -5.81 13.50 13.63
C SER A 84 -7.02 12.67 13.23
N ARG A 85 -7.25 11.58 13.96
CA ARG A 85 -8.50 10.80 13.90
C ARG A 85 -9.66 11.53 14.57
N ASN A 86 -9.35 12.48 15.45
CA ASN A 86 -10.31 13.26 16.23
C ASN A 86 -10.17 14.74 15.83
N ALA A 87 -10.43 15.01 14.55
CA ALA A 87 -10.34 16.33 13.95
C ALA A 87 -11.63 17.14 14.19
N SER A 88 -11.51 18.44 14.30
CA SER A 88 -12.67 19.34 14.35
C SER A 88 -13.37 19.43 13.00
N PRO A 89 -14.64 19.89 12.94
CA PRO A 89 -15.32 20.12 11.68
C PRO A 89 -14.57 21.04 10.72
N SER A 90 -13.86 22.03 11.22
CA SER A 90 -13.02 22.94 10.41
C SER A 90 -11.80 22.23 9.83
N ASP A 91 -11.16 21.33 10.60
CA ASP A 91 -10.01 20.55 10.12
C ASP A 91 -10.44 19.57 9.03
N ILE A 92 -11.61 18.93 9.20
CA ILE A 92 -12.23 18.05 8.21
C ILE A 92 -12.45 18.80 6.89
N ALA A 93 -13.14 19.95 6.95
CA ALA A 93 -13.40 20.77 5.78
C ALA A 93 -12.08 21.23 5.08
N TYR A 94 -11.07 21.57 5.87
CA TYR A 94 -9.75 21.92 5.33
C TYR A 94 -9.07 20.72 4.64
N ALA A 95 -9.12 19.55 5.27
CA ALA A 95 -8.56 18.33 4.69
C ALA A 95 -9.22 17.98 3.34
N GLU A 96 -10.55 18.09 3.25
CA GLU A 96 -11.28 17.90 2.00
C GLU A 96 -10.83 18.89 0.91
N GLN A 97 -10.66 20.16 1.27
CA GLN A 97 -10.16 21.18 0.34
C GLN A 97 -8.74 20.86 -0.14
N VAL A 98 -7.85 20.35 0.74
CA VAL A 98 -6.51 19.94 0.37
C VAL A 98 -6.56 18.83 -0.67
N GLY A 99 -7.36 17.79 -0.46
CA GLY A 99 -7.55 16.71 -1.41
C GLY A 99 -8.10 17.18 -2.75
N SER A 100 -9.13 18.02 -2.72
CA SER A 100 -9.73 18.59 -3.93
C SER A 100 -8.74 19.45 -4.73
N LYS A 101 -7.94 20.27 -4.07
CA LYS A 101 -6.90 21.08 -4.72
C LYS A 101 -5.78 20.22 -5.28
N ALA A 102 -5.39 19.14 -4.60
CA ALA A 102 -4.44 18.17 -5.12
C ALA A 102 -4.94 17.57 -6.45
N ALA A 103 -6.18 17.11 -6.47
CA ALA A 103 -6.83 16.57 -7.67
C ALA A 103 -6.85 17.59 -8.82
N SER A 104 -7.23 18.85 -8.54
CA SER A 104 -7.24 19.93 -9.53
C SER A 104 -5.83 20.26 -10.09
N ALA A 105 -4.79 19.99 -9.31
CA ALA A 105 -3.41 20.13 -9.73
C ALA A 105 -2.85 18.86 -10.43
N GLY A 106 -3.67 17.83 -10.67
CA GLY A 106 -3.25 16.57 -11.28
C GLY A 106 -2.39 15.69 -10.35
N LEU A 107 -2.43 15.95 -9.03
CA LEU A 107 -1.69 15.19 -8.03
C LEU A 107 -2.59 14.17 -7.32
N GLY A 108 -2.08 12.96 -7.12
CA GLY A 108 -2.75 11.97 -6.29
C GLY A 108 -2.67 12.33 -4.80
N THR A 109 -3.65 11.89 -4.02
CA THR A 109 -3.62 11.97 -2.55
C THR A 109 -3.22 10.61 -1.99
N VAL A 110 -2.17 10.59 -1.18
CA VAL A 110 -1.67 9.39 -0.49
C VAL A 110 -1.96 9.53 1.00
N SER A 111 -2.71 8.59 1.58
CA SER A 111 -3.11 8.68 2.98
C SER A 111 -3.36 7.31 3.59
N GLY A 112 -3.41 7.23 4.91
CA GLY A 112 -3.66 5.99 5.64
C GLY A 112 -5.13 5.56 5.69
N GLY A 113 -6.05 6.37 5.17
CA GLY A 113 -7.49 6.08 5.17
C GLY A 113 -8.12 6.01 6.57
N ALA A 114 -7.45 6.51 7.59
CA ALA A 114 -7.98 6.55 8.94
C ALA A 114 -9.09 7.61 9.05
N ARG A 115 -10.05 7.39 9.96
CA ARG A 115 -11.08 8.39 10.27
C ARG A 115 -10.45 9.77 10.52
N GLY A 116 -11.13 10.83 10.13
CA GLY A 116 -10.69 12.22 10.33
C GLY A 116 -9.95 12.78 9.13
N VAL A 117 -8.79 13.38 9.33
CA VAL A 117 -8.04 14.10 8.29
C VAL A 117 -7.70 13.22 7.09
N ASP A 118 -7.27 11.98 7.33
CA ASP A 118 -6.88 11.06 6.27
C ASP A 118 -8.05 10.79 5.32
N GLU A 119 -9.16 10.27 5.87
CA GLU A 119 -10.38 9.94 5.14
C GLU A 119 -10.92 11.16 4.39
N SER A 120 -10.99 12.31 5.07
CA SER A 120 -11.54 13.54 4.49
C SER A 120 -10.72 14.06 3.31
N SER A 121 -9.40 13.99 3.40
CA SER A 121 -8.54 14.38 2.28
C SER A 121 -8.70 13.46 1.06
N MET A 122 -8.85 12.15 1.30
CA MET A 122 -9.12 11.19 0.23
C MET A 122 -10.49 11.41 -0.40
N LEU A 123 -11.55 11.64 0.41
CA LEU A 123 -12.88 11.96 -0.08
C LEU A 123 -12.88 13.25 -0.92
N GLY A 124 -12.22 14.30 -0.45
CA GLY A 124 -12.06 15.55 -1.20
C GLY A 124 -11.40 15.34 -2.56
N ALA A 125 -10.35 14.52 -2.62
CA ALA A 125 -9.69 14.17 -3.88
C ALA A 125 -10.62 13.37 -4.82
N MET A 126 -11.28 12.33 -4.29
CA MET A 126 -12.19 11.49 -5.08
C MET A 126 -13.38 12.28 -5.63
N ASN A 127 -14.01 13.13 -4.82
CA ASN A 127 -15.13 13.98 -5.23
C ASN A 127 -14.74 14.98 -6.34
N ALA A 128 -13.47 15.35 -6.40
CA ALA A 128 -12.92 16.19 -7.47
C ALA A 128 -12.36 15.38 -8.66
N GLY A 129 -12.61 14.06 -8.72
CA GLY A 129 -12.15 13.19 -9.80
C GLY A 129 -10.67 12.86 -9.75
N GLY A 130 -10.01 13.06 -8.60
CA GLY A 130 -8.60 12.78 -8.41
C GLY A 130 -8.30 11.35 -8.00
N ALA A 131 -7.03 10.99 -8.08
CA ALA A 131 -6.53 9.68 -7.67
C ALA A 131 -6.21 9.65 -6.17
N VAL A 132 -6.47 8.50 -5.52
CA VAL A 132 -6.12 8.24 -4.12
C VAL A 132 -5.35 6.92 -3.99
N VAL A 133 -4.42 6.87 -3.04
CA VAL A 133 -3.60 5.70 -2.70
C VAL A 133 -3.50 5.56 -1.19
#